data_8d1dcb1b8e5e042a6a05e1768ffaaac4
#
_entry.id   8d1dcb1b8e5e042a6a05e1768ffaaac4
#
_cell.length_a   1.000
_cell.length_b   1.000
_cell.length_c   1.000
_cell.angle_alpha   90.00
_cell.angle_beta   90.00
_cell.angle_gamma   90.00
#
_symmetry.space_group_name_H-M   'P 1'
#
loop_
_entity.id
_entity.type
_entity.pdbx_description
1 polymer ?
#
loop_
_entity_poly.entity_id
_entity_poly.type
_entity_poly.pdbx_seq_one_letter_code
_entity_poly.pdbx_strand_id
1 'polypeptide(L)'
;LTRRPFFQELIDYLDQHEAVILREIKRDFEGVANIDRSIEDYIKAGYIRRENKRYYLTLPLLESLEDLQLDQEVFIRDDSPLYQELLELRFETQLSNQTNAAVLLEETDFLRDKLTLANYFYKMQRQYPLSDAQKPLYAVLGDVNPEYALKYMTTFLLKYVRKDELMQKRRDIFVD
;
A
#
# COMPACT_ATOMS: atom_id res chain seq x y z
N LEU A 1 -11.00 0.45 -5.54
CA LEU A 1 -12.11 -0.50 -5.33
C LEU A 1 -12.03 -1.12 -3.94
N THR A 2 -10.93 -1.74 -3.59
CA THR A 2 -10.69 -2.54 -2.39
C THR A 2 -10.76 -1.78 -1.06
N ARG A 3 -10.58 -0.45 -1.07
CA ARG A 3 -10.62 0.42 0.12
C ARG A 3 -12.04 0.87 0.53
N ARG A 4 -13.05 0.52 -0.23
CA ARG A 4 -14.43 0.87 0.11
C ARG A 4 -14.92 -0.03 1.25
N PRO A 5 -15.55 0.51 2.32
CA PRO A 5 -16.09 -0.33 3.39
C PRO A 5 -16.96 -1.47 2.87
N PHE A 6 -17.85 -1.19 1.95
CA PHE A 6 -18.70 -2.19 1.32
C PHE A 6 -17.93 -3.32 0.64
N PHE A 7 -16.74 -3.07 0.08
CA PHE A 7 -15.92 -4.15 -0.50
C PHE A 7 -15.56 -5.17 0.56
N GLN A 8 -15.00 -4.71 1.67
CA GLN A 8 -14.54 -5.60 2.74
C GLN A 8 -15.70 -6.39 3.35
N GLU A 9 -16.78 -5.71 3.70
CA GLU A 9 -17.99 -6.34 4.23
C GLU A 9 -18.58 -7.38 3.27
N LEU A 10 -18.60 -7.11 1.97
CA LEU A 10 -19.10 -8.04 0.95
C LEU A 10 -18.17 -9.24 0.75
N ILE A 11 -16.86 -9.04 0.81
CA ILE A 11 -15.89 -10.16 0.72
C ILE A 11 -16.05 -11.10 1.91
N ASP A 12 -16.12 -10.57 3.13
CA ASP A 12 -16.33 -11.35 4.35
C ASP A 12 -17.67 -12.11 4.31
N TYR A 13 -18.72 -11.45 3.81
CA TYR A 13 -20.02 -12.08 3.63
C TYR A 13 -19.97 -13.22 2.62
N LEU A 14 -19.32 -13.03 1.47
CA LEU A 14 -19.18 -14.07 0.44
C LEU A 14 -18.25 -15.21 0.87
N ASP A 15 -17.25 -14.94 1.70
CA ASP A 15 -16.36 -15.96 2.25
C ASP A 15 -17.09 -16.90 3.23
N GLN A 16 -18.08 -16.37 3.95
CA GLN A 16 -18.91 -17.14 4.88
C GLN A 16 -20.04 -17.92 4.20
N HIS A 17 -20.30 -17.66 2.92
CA HIS A 17 -21.40 -18.28 2.18
C HIS A 17 -20.90 -18.90 0.87
N GLU A 18 -21.23 -20.16 0.61
CA GLU A 18 -20.78 -20.84 -0.62
C GLU A 18 -21.32 -20.19 -1.91
N ALA A 19 -22.55 -19.66 -1.86
CA ALA A 19 -23.17 -19.01 -3.00
C ALA A 19 -24.36 -18.16 -2.55
N VAL A 20 -24.42 -16.92 -2.98
CA VAL A 20 -25.51 -15.99 -2.65
C VAL A 20 -26.16 -15.42 -3.90
N ILE A 21 -27.44 -15.06 -3.81
CA ILE A 21 -28.16 -14.37 -4.88
C ILE A 21 -28.18 -12.87 -4.62
N LEU A 22 -28.34 -12.05 -5.67
CA LEU A 22 -28.36 -10.59 -5.57
C LEU A 22 -29.40 -10.06 -4.58
N ARG A 23 -30.55 -10.74 -4.46
CA ARG A 23 -31.61 -10.33 -3.53
C ARG A 23 -31.16 -10.45 -2.05
N GLU A 24 -30.39 -11.47 -1.73
CA GLU A 24 -29.83 -11.64 -0.37
C GLU A 24 -28.81 -10.54 -0.09
N ILE A 25 -27.87 -10.30 -1.01
CA ILE A 25 -26.91 -9.18 -0.87
C ILE A 25 -27.63 -7.86 -0.65
N LYS A 26 -28.65 -7.54 -1.46
CA LYS A 26 -29.39 -6.28 -1.33
C LYS A 26 -30.18 -6.15 -0.04
N ARG A 27 -30.67 -7.28 0.51
CA ARG A 27 -31.35 -7.30 1.80
C ARG A 27 -30.37 -7.06 2.94
N ASP A 28 -29.24 -7.76 2.92
CA ASP A 28 -28.30 -7.76 4.05
C ASP A 28 -27.39 -6.54 4.05
N PHE A 29 -27.29 -5.84 2.91
CA PHE A 29 -26.61 -4.56 2.74
C PHE A 29 -27.57 -3.41 2.41
N GLU A 30 -28.75 -3.42 3.03
CA GLU A 30 -29.73 -2.34 2.87
C GLU A 30 -29.11 -0.99 3.30
N GLY A 31 -29.22 0.00 2.42
CA GLY A 31 -28.64 1.34 2.67
C GLY A 31 -27.33 1.62 1.97
N VAL A 32 -26.67 0.60 1.39
CA VAL A 32 -25.48 0.83 0.56
C VAL A 32 -25.88 1.36 -0.81
N ALA A 33 -25.41 2.54 -1.15
CA ALA A 33 -25.71 3.16 -2.45
C ALA A 33 -25.00 2.43 -3.61
N ASN A 34 -25.69 2.27 -4.73
CA ASN A 34 -25.12 1.74 -5.98
C ASN A 34 -24.53 0.30 -5.88
N ILE A 35 -25.13 -0.56 -5.06
CA ILE A 35 -24.71 -1.95 -4.89
C ILE A 35 -24.47 -2.66 -6.23
N ASP A 36 -25.41 -2.60 -7.18
CA ASP A 36 -25.29 -3.27 -8.48
C ASP A 36 -24.02 -2.85 -9.22
N ARG A 37 -23.74 -1.55 -9.25
CA ARG A 37 -22.55 -1.02 -9.91
C ARG A 37 -21.28 -1.47 -9.20
N SER A 38 -21.26 -1.46 -7.87
CA SER A 38 -20.12 -1.91 -7.10
C SER A 38 -19.82 -3.38 -7.34
N ILE A 39 -20.84 -4.24 -7.34
CA ILE A 39 -20.69 -5.68 -7.64
C ILE A 39 -20.16 -5.89 -9.06
N GLU A 40 -20.71 -5.18 -10.07
CA GLU A 40 -20.20 -5.29 -11.45
C GLU A 40 -18.74 -4.82 -11.57
N ASP A 41 -18.32 -3.80 -10.82
CA ASP A 41 -16.93 -3.36 -10.77
C ASP A 41 -16.03 -4.46 -10.15
N TYR A 42 -16.50 -5.15 -9.10
CA TYR A 42 -15.77 -6.25 -8.46
C TYR A 42 -15.69 -7.50 -9.33
N ILE A 43 -16.74 -7.79 -10.11
CA ILE A 43 -16.73 -8.88 -11.11
C ILE A 43 -15.71 -8.58 -12.22
N LYS A 44 -15.69 -7.35 -12.74
CA LYS A 44 -14.70 -6.93 -13.75
C LYS A 44 -13.26 -6.99 -13.24
N ALA A 45 -13.06 -6.73 -11.95
CA ALA A 45 -11.76 -6.84 -11.30
C ALA A 45 -11.34 -8.29 -10.99
N GLY A 46 -12.25 -9.27 -11.18
CA GLY A 46 -11.97 -10.69 -10.93
C GLY A 46 -12.07 -11.12 -9.46
N TYR A 47 -12.61 -10.26 -8.59
CA TYR A 47 -12.76 -10.56 -7.16
C TYR A 47 -14.01 -11.37 -6.84
N ILE A 48 -15.02 -11.25 -7.68
CA ILE A 48 -16.31 -11.94 -7.57
C ILE A 48 -16.66 -12.55 -8.93
N ARG A 49 -17.20 -13.75 -8.93
CA ARG A 49 -17.73 -14.40 -10.12
C ARG A 49 -19.26 -14.52 -10.02
N ARG A 50 -19.95 -14.24 -11.13
CA ARG A 50 -21.38 -14.50 -11.26
C ARG A 50 -21.64 -15.66 -12.20
N GLU A 51 -22.31 -16.69 -11.70
CA GLU A 51 -22.71 -17.87 -12.46
C GLU A 51 -24.11 -18.32 -12.04
N ASN A 52 -24.99 -18.58 -12.99
CA ASN A 52 -26.37 -19.01 -12.73
C ASN A 52 -27.14 -18.10 -11.74
N LYS A 53 -26.97 -16.78 -11.84
CA LYS A 53 -27.53 -15.75 -10.95
C LYS A 53 -27.05 -15.84 -9.49
N ARG A 54 -25.98 -16.57 -9.22
CA ARG A 54 -25.32 -16.66 -7.93
C ARG A 54 -23.95 -15.99 -7.99
N TYR A 55 -23.51 -15.47 -6.86
CA TYR A 55 -22.26 -14.76 -6.69
C TYR A 55 -21.33 -15.58 -5.80
N TYR A 56 -20.08 -15.67 -6.21
CA TYR A 56 -19.02 -16.44 -5.57
C TYR A 56 -17.80 -15.58 -5.38
N LEU A 57 -17.12 -15.77 -4.25
CA LEU A 57 -15.82 -15.17 -4.04
C LEU A 57 -14.78 -15.86 -4.95
N THR A 58 -13.98 -15.06 -5.65
CA THR A 58 -12.87 -15.50 -6.49
C THR A 58 -11.60 -14.69 -6.23
N LEU A 59 -11.53 -14.07 -5.06
CA LEU A 59 -10.41 -13.25 -4.65
C LEU A 59 -9.11 -14.08 -4.69
N PRO A 60 -8.05 -13.61 -5.39
CA PRO A 60 -6.78 -14.32 -5.44
C PRO A 60 -6.07 -14.22 -4.08
N LEU A 61 -6.22 -15.23 -3.26
CA LEU A 61 -5.54 -15.29 -1.97
C LEU A 61 -4.05 -15.57 -2.15
N LEU A 62 -3.24 -14.97 -1.28
CA LEU A 62 -1.80 -15.19 -1.24
C LEU A 62 -1.49 -16.62 -0.79
N GLU A 63 -0.79 -17.38 -1.63
CA GLU A 63 -0.39 -18.77 -1.37
C GLU A 63 1.11 -18.92 -1.06
N SER A 64 1.93 -17.95 -1.46
CA SER A 64 3.38 -17.93 -1.23
C SER A 64 3.89 -16.50 -1.10
N LEU A 65 4.99 -16.32 -0.37
CA LEU A 65 5.71 -15.05 -0.25
C LEU A 65 6.84 -14.93 -1.28
N GLU A 66 7.07 -15.96 -2.09
CA GLU A 66 8.08 -15.93 -3.13
C GLU A 66 7.76 -14.85 -4.18
N ASP A 67 8.77 -14.14 -4.63
CA ASP A 67 8.68 -13.09 -5.65
C ASP A 67 7.73 -11.92 -5.34
N LEU A 68 7.29 -11.81 -4.08
CA LEU A 68 6.39 -10.75 -3.65
C LEU A 68 7.06 -9.39 -3.75
N GLN A 69 6.38 -8.44 -4.38
CA GLN A 69 6.87 -7.08 -4.56
C GLN A 69 6.28 -6.14 -3.49
N LEU A 70 7.07 -5.18 -3.02
CA LEU A 70 6.71 -4.26 -1.95
C LEU A 70 5.41 -3.48 -2.21
N ASP A 71 5.13 -3.08 -3.44
CA ASP A 71 3.93 -2.32 -3.82
C ASP A 71 2.81 -3.20 -4.40
N GLN A 72 2.95 -4.52 -4.32
CA GLN A 72 1.94 -5.45 -4.79
C GLN A 72 0.75 -5.48 -3.84
N GLU A 73 -0.46 -5.33 -4.38
CA GLU A 73 -1.69 -5.54 -3.62
C GLU A 73 -1.92 -7.05 -3.47
N VAL A 74 -2.03 -7.51 -2.24
CA VAL A 74 -2.25 -8.92 -1.90
C VAL A 74 -3.46 -9.07 -1.01
N PHE A 75 -4.10 -10.22 -1.10
CA PHE A 75 -5.22 -10.59 -0.25
C PHE A 75 -4.81 -11.83 0.55
N ILE A 76 -4.93 -11.74 1.85
CA ILE A 76 -4.55 -12.80 2.78
C ILE A 76 -5.62 -12.93 3.86
N ARG A 77 -5.88 -14.15 4.30
CA ARG A 77 -6.80 -14.40 5.41
C ARG A 77 -6.11 -14.10 6.74
N ASP A 78 -6.85 -13.54 7.68
CA ASP A 78 -6.35 -13.19 9.02
C ASP A 78 -5.80 -14.43 9.77
N ASP A 79 -6.38 -15.61 9.52
CA ASP A 79 -5.99 -16.88 10.13
C ASP A 79 -4.89 -17.63 9.34
N SER A 80 -4.39 -17.06 8.25
CA SER A 80 -3.32 -17.65 7.45
C SER A 80 -1.98 -17.61 8.21
N PRO A 81 -1.23 -18.72 8.25
CA PRO A 81 0.13 -18.70 8.80
C PRO A 81 1.06 -17.74 8.04
N LEU A 82 0.83 -17.53 6.74
CA LEU A 82 1.58 -16.59 5.92
C LEU A 82 1.41 -15.13 6.37
N TYR A 83 0.36 -14.80 7.13
CA TYR A 83 0.11 -13.43 7.57
C TYR A 83 1.23 -12.91 8.48
N GLN A 84 1.69 -13.74 9.43
CA GLN A 84 2.80 -13.37 10.32
C GLN A 84 4.12 -13.27 9.54
N GLU A 85 4.38 -14.23 8.66
CA GLU A 85 5.57 -14.20 7.81
C GLU A 85 5.59 -12.96 6.89
N LEU A 86 4.43 -12.56 6.36
CA LEU A 86 4.28 -11.34 5.57
C LEU A 86 4.65 -10.08 6.35
N LEU A 87 4.24 -9.99 7.62
CA LEU A 87 4.57 -8.85 8.49
C LEU A 87 6.07 -8.78 8.81
N GLU A 88 6.75 -9.92 8.84
CA GLU A 88 8.20 -10.01 9.08
C GLU A 88 9.05 -9.81 7.82
N LEU A 89 8.43 -9.87 6.65
CA LEU A 89 9.13 -9.70 5.37
C LEU A 89 9.79 -8.33 5.27
N ARG A 90 11.04 -8.31 4.81
CA ARG A 90 11.83 -7.09 4.63
C ARG A 90 12.26 -6.94 3.18
N PHE A 91 12.21 -5.70 2.72
CA PHE A 91 12.62 -5.29 1.39
C PHE A 91 13.76 -4.32 1.53
N GLU A 92 14.86 -4.60 0.87
CA GLU A 92 16.02 -3.73 0.80
C GLU A 92 16.13 -3.13 -0.60
N THR A 93 16.36 -1.83 -0.64
CA THR A 93 16.71 -1.11 -1.86
C THR A 93 18.07 -0.48 -1.69
N GLN A 94 18.86 -0.49 -2.77
CA GLN A 94 20.21 0.06 -2.81
C GLN A 94 20.32 1.13 -3.89
N LEU A 95 20.99 2.22 -3.56
CA LEU A 95 21.38 3.23 -4.52
C LEU A 95 22.88 3.49 -4.39
N SER A 96 23.65 3.02 -5.36
CA SER A 96 25.10 3.18 -5.40
C SER A 96 25.49 4.49 -6.05
N ASN A 97 26.47 5.18 -5.47
CA ASN A 97 27.12 6.29 -6.11
C ASN A 97 28.02 5.76 -7.26
N GLN A 98 28.03 6.47 -8.38
CA GLN A 98 28.81 6.09 -9.58
C GLN A 98 30.24 6.61 -9.57
N THR A 99 30.58 7.53 -8.67
CA THR A 99 31.87 8.21 -8.62
C THR A 99 32.73 7.80 -7.41
N ASN A 100 32.11 7.20 -6.40
CA ASN A 100 32.78 6.72 -5.19
C ASN A 100 32.18 5.42 -4.68
N ALA A 101 32.63 4.92 -3.54
CA ALA A 101 32.16 3.66 -2.93
C ALA A 101 30.93 3.82 -2.02
N ALA A 102 30.29 5.00 -1.99
CA ALA A 102 29.13 5.23 -1.15
C ALA A 102 27.88 4.51 -1.67
N VAL A 103 27.16 3.87 -0.76
CA VAL A 103 25.91 3.18 -1.04
C VAL A 103 24.86 3.65 -0.03
N LEU A 104 23.73 4.08 -0.52
CA LEU A 104 22.54 4.35 0.29
C LEU A 104 21.69 3.08 0.33
N LEU A 105 21.41 2.60 1.54
CA LEU A 105 20.56 1.44 1.79
C LEU A 105 19.27 1.89 2.46
N GLU A 106 18.16 1.37 2.02
CA GLU A 106 16.87 1.54 2.67
C GLU A 106 16.21 0.19 2.85
N GLU A 107 15.81 -0.11 4.08
CA GLU A 107 15.03 -1.29 4.42
C GLU A 107 13.62 -0.89 4.83
N THR A 108 12.63 -1.57 4.30
CA THR A 108 11.24 -1.36 4.63
C THR A 108 10.46 -2.68 4.70
N ASP A 109 9.18 -2.60 5.04
CA ASP A 109 8.25 -3.72 5.16
C ASP A 109 6.89 -3.37 4.52
N PHE A 110 5.96 -4.32 4.46
CA PHE A 110 4.63 -4.09 3.90
C PHE A 110 3.82 -3.02 4.64
N LEU A 111 3.99 -2.89 5.95
CA LEU A 111 3.28 -1.90 6.77
C LEU A 111 3.80 -0.48 6.55
N ARG A 112 5.02 -0.34 6.02
CA ARG A 112 5.68 0.96 5.86
C ARG A 112 5.80 1.75 7.17
N ASP A 113 5.97 1.05 8.30
CA ASP A 113 5.99 1.66 9.64
C ASP A 113 7.36 2.18 10.07
N LYS A 114 8.43 1.75 9.40
CA LYS A 114 9.79 2.22 9.69
C LYS A 114 9.94 3.71 9.42
N LEU A 115 10.77 4.35 10.24
CA LEU A 115 11.10 5.77 10.13
C LEU A 115 12.07 6.00 8.97
N THR A 116 11.54 6.07 7.75
CA THR A 116 12.24 6.54 6.57
C THR A 116 11.39 7.62 5.87
N LEU A 117 12.04 8.53 5.16
CA LEU A 117 11.32 9.56 4.41
C LEU A 117 10.42 8.94 3.32
N ALA A 118 10.88 7.89 2.66
CA ALA A 118 10.09 7.21 1.65
C ALA A 118 8.81 6.58 2.24
N ASN A 119 8.91 5.89 3.38
CA ASN A 119 7.74 5.33 4.06
C ASN A 119 6.79 6.41 4.55
N TYR A 120 7.33 7.50 5.12
CA TYR A 120 6.53 8.63 5.57
C TYR A 120 5.72 9.24 4.43
N PHE A 121 6.37 9.63 3.33
CA PHE A 121 5.67 10.23 2.19
C PHE A 121 4.75 9.25 1.46
N TYR A 122 5.08 7.97 1.43
CA TYR A 122 4.18 6.94 0.93
C TYR A 122 2.84 6.93 1.68
N LYS A 123 2.89 6.95 3.02
CA LYS A 123 1.68 6.99 3.85
C LYS A 123 0.92 8.31 3.71
N MET A 124 1.63 9.44 3.71
CA MET A 124 1.02 10.76 3.55
C MET A 124 0.27 10.88 2.22
N GLN A 125 0.89 10.46 1.12
CA GLN A 125 0.28 10.51 -0.22
C GLN A 125 -0.99 9.65 -0.32
N ARG A 126 -1.03 8.53 0.40
CA ARG A 126 -2.16 7.60 0.40
C ARG A 126 -3.14 7.81 1.55
N GLN A 127 -2.90 8.80 2.39
CA GLN A 127 -3.71 9.09 3.57
C GLN A 127 -3.79 7.90 4.55
N TYR A 128 -2.71 7.14 4.67
CA TYR A 128 -2.59 6.08 5.65
C TYR A 128 -2.18 6.65 7.02
N PRO A 129 -2.59 6.01 8.12
CA PRO A 129 -2.17 6.43 9.45
C PRO A 129 -0.65 6.30 9.61
N LEU A 130 -0.03 7.32 10.21
CA LEU A 130 1.39 7.29 10.55
C LEU A 130 1.62 6.39 11.76
N SER A 131 2.72 5.63 11.72
CA SER A 131 3.20 4.89 12.89
C SER A 131 3.71 5.84 13.98
N ASP A 132 3.85 5.33 15.21
CA ASP A 132 4.41 6.12 16.31
C ASP A 132 5.83 6.59 16.02
N ALA A 133 6.62 5.81 15.31
CA ALA A 133 7.96 6.18 14.87
C ALA A 133 7.95 7.35 13.86
N GLN A 134 6.89 7.48 13.05
CA GLN A 134 6.79 8.50 12.00
C GLN A 134 6.14 9.82 12.47
N LYS A 135 5.37 9.80 13.56
CA LYS A 135 4.72 11.00 14.11
C LYS A 135 5.67 12.18 14.37
N PRO A 136 6.91 11.97 14.88
CA PRO A 136 7.86 13.06 15.03
C PRO A 136 8.25 13.73 13.71
N LEU A 137 8.31 13.00 12.59
CA LEU A 137 8.55 13.60 11.28
C LEU A 137 7.42 14.55 10.87
N TYR A 138 6.17 14.20 11.20
CA TYR A 138 5.05 15.09 10.94
C TYR A 138 5.17 16.41 11.72
N ALA A 139 5.68 16.37 12.95
CA ALA A 139 5.93 17.59 13.73
C ALA A 139 6.97 18.53 13.10
N VAL A 140 7.94 17.97 12.36
CA VAL A 140 9.00 18.73 11.68
C VAL A 140 8.58 19.17 10.28
N LEU A 141 8.03 18.24 9.49
CA LEU A 141 7.68 18.47 8.09
C LEU A 141 6.27 19.07 7.94
N GLY A 142 5.41 18.89 8.95
CA GLY A 142 4.03 19.36 8.91
C GLY A 142 3.23 18.79 7.74
N ASP A 143 2.48 19.64 7.09
CA ASP A 143 1.63 19.36 5.94
C ASP A 143 2.32 19.61 4.59
N VAL A 144 3.65 19.45 4.53
CA VAL A 144 4.40 19.58 3.27
C VAL A 144 3.77 18.66 2.22
N ASN A 145 3.48 19.22 1.05
CA ASN A 145 2.92 18.46 -0.05
C ASN A 145 3.86 17.29 -0.42
N PRO A 146 3.41 16.02 -0.31
CA PRO A 146 4.25 14.85 -0.55
C PRO A 146 4.86 14.79 -1.96
N GLU A 147 4.13 15.24 -2.98
CA GLU A 147 4.64 15.24 -4.37
C GLU A 147 5.79 16.23 -4.53
N TYR A 148 5.70 17.37 -3.86
CA TYR A 148 6.76 18.37 -3.87
C TYR A 148 8.01 17.86 -3.16
N ALA A 149 7.86 17.25 -1.98
CA ALA A 149 8.96 16.65 -1.25
C ALA A 149 9.64 15.52 -2.04
N LEU A 150 8.86 14.63 -2.65
CA LEU A 150 9.39 13.55 -3.50
C LEU A 150 10.16 14.08 -4.71
N LYS A 151 9.72 15.18 -5.32
CA LYS A 151 10.45 15.84 -6.40
C LYS A 151 11.82 16.33 -5.95
N TYR A 152 11.91 16.95 -4.78
CA TYR A 152 13.19 17.41 -4.20
C TYR A 152 14.09 16.23 -3.85
N MET A 153 13.57 15.22 -3.19
CA MET A 153 14.32 13.99 -2.87
C MET A 153 14.88 13.32 -4.13
N THR A 154 14.06 13.17 -5.17
CA THR A 154 14.52 12.61 -6.45
C THR A 154 15.63 13.44 -7.06
N THR A 155 15.50 14.76 -7.04
CA THR A 155 16.54 15.65 -7.56
C THR A 155 17.85 15.54 -6.75
N PHE A 156 17.74 15.41 -5.43
CA PHE A 156 18.90 15.19 -4.56
C PHE A 156 19.57 13.84 -4.86
N LEU A 157 18.79 12.75 -4.92
CA LEU A 157 19.29 11.40 -5.20
C LEU A 157 19.97 11.30 -6.57
N LEU A 158 19.45 11.95 -7.60
CA LEU A 158 20.10 12.02 -8.91
C LEU A 158 21.46 12.74 -8.86
N LYS A 159 21.60 13.76 -8.02
CA LYS A 159 22.90 14.41 -7.79
C LYS A 159 23.83 13.51 -7.00
N TYR A 160 23.30 12.85 -5.94
CA TYR A 160 24.05 11.90 -5.12
C TYR A 160 24.68 10.80 -5.97
N VAL A 161 23.92 10.19 -6.87
CA VAL A 161 24.44 9.11 -7.74
C VAL A 161 25.60 9.56 -8.63
N ARG A 162 25.61 10.82 -9.09
CA ARG A 162 26.51 11.32 -10.13
C ARG A 162 27.66 12.16 -9.65
N LYS A 163 27.74 12.47 -8.37
CA LYS A 163 28.75 13.38 -7.81
C LYS A 163 29.47 12.73 -6.65
N ASP A 164 30.76 12.97 -6.59
CA ASP A 164 31.61 12.53 -5.50
C ASP A 164 31.27 13.27 -4.17
N GLU A 165 31.01 14.58 -4.28
CA GLU A 165 30.59 15.40 -3.17
C GLU A 165 29.34 16.24 -3.54
N LEU A 166 28.44 16.40 -2.55
CA LEU A 166 27.30 17.29 -2.65
C LEU A 166 27.51 18.49 -1.73
N MET A 167 27.56 19.67 -2.33
CA MET A 167 27.60 20.93 -1.58
C MET A 167 26.22 21.60 -1.62
N GLN A 168 25.60 21.75 -0.46
CA GLN A 168 24.37 22.50 -0.33
C GLN A 168 24.70 24.00 -0.05
N LYS A 169 24.24 24.84 -0.96
CA LYS A 169 24.51 26.31 -0.88
C LYS A 169 23.39 27.09 -0.19
N ARG A 170 22.21 26.48 0.01
CA ARG A 170 21.04 27.11 0.65
C ARG A 170 20.49 26.19 1.69
N ARG A 171 20.09 26.73 2.83
CA ARG A 171 19.28 26.03 3.80
C ARG A 171 17.86 25.90 3.25
N ASP A 172 17.35 24.69 3.34
CA ASP A 172 16.01 24.34 2.91
C ASP A 172 15.50 23.26 3.88
N ILE A 173 14.20 23.22 4.15
CA ILE A 173 13.57 22.24 5.04
C ILE A 173 13.84 20.78 4.65
N PHE A 174 14.29 20.53 3.43
CA PHE A 174 14.65 19.20 2.92
C PHE A 174 16.14 18.87 3.06
N VAL A 175 16.94 19.73 3.68
CA VAL A 175 18.40 19.61 3.80
C VAL A 175 18.86 19.61 5.24
N ASP A 176 18.09 20.23 6.12
CA ASP A 176 18.31 20.24 7.56
C ASP A 176 17.66 19.03 8.21
#